data_6cabd27b3eb9a17fd70676fd1123b248
#
_entry.id   6cabd27b3eb9a17fd70676fd1123b248
#
_cell.length_a   1.000
_cell.length_b   1.000
_cell.length_c   1.000
_cell.angle_alpha   90.00
_cell.angle_beta   90.00
_cell.angle_gamma   90.00
#
_symmetry.space_group_name_H-M   'P 1'
#
loop_
_entity.id
_entity.type
_entity.pdbx_description
1 polymer ?
#
loop_
_entity_poly.entity_id
_entity_poly.type
_entity_poly.pdbx_seq_one_letter_code
_entity_poly.pdbx_strand_id
1 'polypeptide(L)'
;MSILKIENLQKYYGSHHALKDINLEVKAKEVVVILGPSGCGKSTLLRCINGLEEIASGNIYIDNEKIDKDFKEWPRMRQKVGMVFQSYELFEHLSVEENILLGPMKVQKRKKDEVLKEAKIWLEKVGLLHKIHAYPRELSGGQKQRIAIVRSLCMNPELMLFDEVTAALDPEIVREVLEVMLNLAKEGMTMLIVTHEMGFAKAV
;
A
#
# COMPACT_ATOMS: atom_id res chain seq x y z
N MET A 1 17.77 -8.18 6.79
CA MET A 1 16.80 -8.19 7.89
C MET A 1 15.43 -8.36 7.29
N SER A 2 14.58 -9.25 7.81
CA SER A 2 13.22 -9.45 7.32
C SER A 2 12.31 -8.34 7.86
N ILE A 3 11.54 -7.69 7.00
CA ILE A 3 10.54 -6.68 7.39
C ILE A 3 9.17 -7.34 7.57
N LEU A 4 8.86 -8.32 6.73
CA LEU A 4 7.64 -9.10 6.83
C LEU A 4 7.98 -10.58 6.84
N LYS A 5 7.43 -11.33 7.78
CA LYS A 5 7.47 -12.78 7.79
C LYS A 5 6.08 -13.33 8.13
N ILE A 6 5.64 -14.31 7.38
CA ILE A 6 4.34 -14.97 7.56
C ILE A 6 4.61 -16.46 7.73
N GLU A 7 4.00 -17.06 8.76
CA GLU A 7 4.17 -18.48 9.09
C GLU A 7 2.81 -19.15 9.25
N ASN A 8 2.55 -20.16 8.40
CA ASN A 8 1.38 -21.04 8.43
C ASN A 8 0.05 -20.28 8.53
N LEU A 9 -0.07 -19.15 7.81
CA LEU A 9 -1.24 -18.28 7.87
C LEU A 9 -2.47 -18.97 7.29
N GLN A 10 -3.56 -18.97 8.07
CA GLN A 10 -4.86 -19.50 7.70
C GLN A 10 -5.91 -18.39 7.75
N LYS A 11 -6.78 -18.35 6.74
CA LYS A 11 -7.95 -17.46 6.72
C LYS A 11 -9.16 -18.18 6.18
N TYR A 12 -10.28 -18.00 6.84
CA TYR A 12 -11.58 -18.55 6.43
C TYR A 12 -12.63 -17.44 6.30
N TYR A 13 -13.55 -17.60 5.36
CA TYR A 13 -14.80 -16.87 5.26
C TYR A 13 -15.95 -17.89 5.37
N GLY A 14 -16.52 -18.01 6.56
CA GLY A 14 -17.46 -19.11 6.87
C GLY A 14 -16.79 -20.48 6.67
N SER A 15 -17.32 -21.29 5.76
CA SER A 15 -16.73 -22.60 5.38
C SER A 15 -15.65 -22.50 4.30
N HIS A 16 -15.49 -21.35 3.65
CA HIS A 16 -14.51 -21.18 2.57
C HIS A 16 -13.12 -20.92 3.14
N HIS A 17 -12.14 -21.81 2.82
CA HIS A 17 -10.74 -21.66 3.20
C HIS A 17 -10.00 -20.81 2.19
N ALA A 18 -9.91 -19.51 2.45
CA ALA A 18 -9.37 -18.51 1.53
C ALA A 18 -7.84 -18.49 1.48
N LEU A 19 -7.16 -18.60 2.64
CA LEU A 19 -5.70 -18.71 2.71
C LEU A 19 -5.32 -20.00 3.43
N LYS A 20 -4.47 -20.83 2.79
CA LYS A 20 -4.08 -22.16 3.27
C LYS A 20 -2.57 -22.24 3.43
N ASP A 21 -2.10 -22.36 4.68
CA ASP A 21 -0.67 -22.54 5.04
C ASP A 21 0.27 -21.56 4.33
N ILE A 22 -0.12 -20.29 4.27
CA ILE A 22 0.69 -19.28 3.60
C ILE A 22 1.95 -19.01 4.41
N ASN A 23 3.09 -19.15 3.75
CA ASN A 23 4.42 -18.84 4.27
C ASN A 23 5.08 -17.85 3.29
N LEU A 24 5.54 -16.71 3.80
CA LEU A 24 6.15 -15.66 3.00
C LEU A 24 7.18 -14.90 3.84
N GLU A 25 8.28 -14.51 3.23
CA GLU A 25 9.25 -13.61 3.82
C GLU A 25 9.60 -12.51 2.83
N VAL A 26 9.64 -11.26 3.31
CA VAL A 26 10.05 -10.08 2.55
C VAL A 26 11.17 -9.38 3.32
N LYS A 27 12.34 -9.24 2.70
CA LYS A 27 13.50 -8.57 3.28
C LYS A 27 13.41 -7.06 3.07
N ALA A 28 14.15 -6.31 3.88
CA ALA A 28 14.27 -4.88 3.68
C ALA A 28 14.80 -4.56 2.27
N LYS A 29 14.15 -3.59 1.61
CA LYS A 29 14.45 -3.15 0.24
C LYS A 29 14.15 -4.19 -0.86
N GLU A 30 13.45 -5.25 -0.51
CA GLU A 30 13.01 -6.26 -1.46
C GLU A 30 11.63 -5.88 -2.04
N VAL A 31 11.43 -6.17 -3.32
CA VAL A 31 10.15 -6.08 -3.98
C VAL A 31 9.66 -7.50 -4.28
N VAL A 32 8.54 -7.87 -3.67
CA VAL A 32 7.91 -9.17 -3.91
C VAL A 32 6.61 -8.97 -4.67
N VAL A 33 6.43 -9.70 -5.77
CA VAL A 33 5.22 -9.63 -6.59
C VAL A 33 4.44 -10.93 -6.45
N ILE A 34 3.16 -10.81 -6.12
CA ILE A 34 2.21 -11.92 -6.05
C ILE A 34 1.36 -11.93 -7.30
N LEU A 35 1.44 -13.00 -8.05
CA LEU A 35 0.67 -13.25 -9.27
C LEU A 35 -0.33 -14.39 -9.04
N GLY A 36 -1.46 -14.36 -9.74
CA GLY A 36 -2.44 -15.42 -9.67
C GLY A 36 -3.81 -15.00 -10.19
N PRO A 37 -4.73 -15.94 -10.42
CA PRO A 37 -6.07 -15.64 -10.91
C PRO A 37 -6.88 -14.80 -9.91
N SER A 38 -7.92 -14.12 -10.41
CA SER A 38 -8.85 -13.37 -9.55
C SER A 38 -9.53 -14.33 -8.56
N GLY A 39 -9.76 -13.87 -7.33
CA GLY A 39 -10.43 -14.65 -6.29
C GLY A 39 -9.56 -15.68 -5.55
N CYS A 40 -8.26 -15.83 -5.88
CA CYS A 40 -7.38 -16.80 -5.20
C CYS A 40 -6.83 -16.33 -3.83
N GLY A 41 -7.30 -15.20 -3.29
CA GLY A 41 -6.94 -14.76 -1.93
C GLY A 41 -5.82 -13.70 -1.84
N LYS A 42 -5.30 -13.17 -2.97
CA LYS A 42 -4.18 -12.19 -2.97
C LYS A 42 -4.50 -10.93 -2.15
N SER A 43 -5.62 -10.27 -2.43
CA SER A 43 -6.09 -9.09 -1.69
C SER A 43 -6.41 -9.42 -0.23
N THR A 44 -6.94 -10.62 0.03
CA THR A 44 -7.17 -11.11 1.41
C THR A 44 -5.86 -11.20 2.18
N LEU A 45 -4.78 -11.69 1.56
CA LEU A 45 -3.46 -11.74 2.18
C LEU A 45 -2.96 -10.35 2.56
N LEU A 46 -3.00 -9.37 1.64
CA LEU A 46 -2.60 -7.99 1.93
C LEU A 46 -3.43 -7.38 3.07
N ARG A 47 -4.74 -7.64 3.08
CA ARG A 47 -5.65 -7.15 4.15
C ARG A 47 -5.38 -7.80 5.50
N CYS A 48 -4.98 -9.07 5.53
CA CYS A 48 -4.52 -9.72 6.76
C CYS A 48 -3.23 -9.08 7.29
N ILE A 49 -2.26 -8.77 6.42
CA ILE A 49 -1.00 -8.11 6.80
C ILE A 49 -1.27 -6.73 7.41
N ASN A 50 -2.22 -5.97 6.86
CA ASN A 50 -2.58 -4.63 7.35
C ASN A 50 -3.66 -4.65 8.47
N GLY A 51 -4.12 -5.82 8.88
CA GLY A 51 -5.14 -5.98 9.92
C GLY A 51 -6.53 -5.46 9.56
N LEU A 52 -6.84 -5.38 8.25
CA LEU A 52 -8.19 -5.12 7.76
C LEU A 52 -9.04 -6.39 7.72
N GLU A 53 -8.38 -7.55 7.74
CA GLU A 53 -8.99 -8.87 7.84
C GLU A 53 -8.32 -9.64 8.98
N GLU A 54 -9.14 -10.26 9.83
CA GLU A 54 -8.65 -11.10 10.91
C GLU A 54 -8.11 -12.43 10.38
N ILE A 55 -7.02 -12.91 10.95
CA ILE A 55 -6.46 -14.22 10.66
C ILE A 55 -7.16 -15.29 11.51
N ALA A 56 -7.29 -16.51 10.98
CA ALA A 56 -7.84 -17.64 11.75
C ALA A 56 -6.78 -18.31 12.63
N SER A 57 -5.58 -18.49 12.07
CA SER A 57 -4.41 -19.02 12.79
C SER A 57 -3.12 -18.69 11.99
N GLY A 58 -1.97 -19.05 12.55
CA GLY A 58 -0.66 -18.68 12.03
C GLY A 58 -0.15 -17.38 12.65
N ASN A 59 0.96 -16.88 12.15
CA ASN A 59 1.58 -15.66 12.67
C ASN A 59 2.04 -14.76 11.52
N ILE A 60 1.94 -13.46 11.73
CA ILE A 60 2.54 -12.43 10.90
C ILE A 60 3.55 -11.70 11.80
N TYR A 61 4.74 -11.46 11.28
CA TYR A 61 5.75 -10.65 11.94
C TYR A 61 6.06 -9.44 11.06
N ILE A 62 5.96 -8.25 11.62
CA ILE A 62 6.35 -7.00 10.96
C ILE A 62 7.43 -6.36 11.81
N ASP A 63 8.61 -6.12 11.22
CA ASP A 63 9.78 -5.61 11.94
C ASP A 63 10.05 -6.42 13.22
N ASN A 64 10.03 -7.76 13.12
CA ASN A 64 10.16 -8.74 14.21
C ASN A 64 9.07 -8.69 15.30
N GLU A 65 8.07 -7.84 15.17
CA GLU A 65 6.94 -7.80 16.08
C GLU A 65 5.86 -8.79 15.64
N LYS A 66 5.49 -9.69 16.54
CA LYS A 66 4.49 -10.72 16.28
C LYS A 66 3.07 -10.13 16.28
N ILE A 67 2.34 -10.43 15.22
CA ILE A 67 0.93 -10.11 15.05
C ILE A 67 0.18 -11.43 14.94
N ASP A 68 -0.64 -11.71 15.92
CA ASP A 68 -1.54 -12.86 15.93
C ASP A 68 -3.00 -12.39 15.97
N LYS A 69 -3.92 -13.33 16.07
CA LYS A 69 -5.38 -13.06 16.09
C LYS A 69 -5.83 -12.11 17.22
N ASP A 70 -5.07 -12.02 18.30
CA ASP A 70 -5.41 -11.21 19.48
C ASP A 70 -4.70 -9.84 19.49
N PHE A 71 -3.95 -9.52 18.42
CA PHE A 71 -3.20 -8.27 18.29
C PHE A 71 -4.12 -7.04 18.27
N LYS A 72 -3.83 -6.05 19.12
CA LYS A 72 -4.72 -4.87 19.33
C LYS A 72 -4.09 -3.54 18.89
N GLU A 73 -2.76 -3.49 18.71
CA GLU A 73 -2.06 -2.23 18.44
C GLU A 73 -2.01 -1.85 16.95
N TRP A 74 -3.07 -2.20 16.20
CA TRP A 74 -3.18 -1.90 14.78
C TRP A 74 -2.97 -0.43 14.40
N PRO A 75 -3.43 0.58 15.18
CA PRO A 75 -3.17 1.99 14.86
C PRO A 75 -1.68 2.34 14.80
N ARG A 76 -0.84 1.68 15.62
CA ARG A 76 0.61 1.84 15.60
C ARG A 76 1.22 1.07 14.43
N MET A 77 0.81 -0.16 14.22
CA MET A 77 1.32 -1.01 13.14
C MET A 77 1.03 -0.45 11.76
N ARG A 78 -0.18 0.10 11.54
CA ARG A 78 -0.56 0.74 10.27
C ARG A 78 0.22 2.00 9.93
N GLN A 79 1.03 2.54 10.83
CA GLN A 79 1.97 3.61 10.51
C GLN A 79 3.24 3.07 9.84
N LYS A 80 3.63 1.82 10.15
CA LYS A 80 4.76 1.14 9.52
C LYS A 80 4.41 0.49 8.18
N VAL A 81 3.14 0.17 7.96
CA VAL A 81 2.67 -0.54 6.76
C VAL A 81 1.72 0.35 5.98
N GLY A 82 2.20 0.92 4.90
CA GLY A 82 1.38 1.64 3.94
C GLY A 82 0.58 0.67 3.06
N MET A 83 -0.64 1.06 2.68
CA MET A 83 -1.46 0.27 1.75
C MET A 83 -2.11 1.18 0.72
N VAL A 84 -2.04 0.76 -0.54
CA VAL A 84 -2.67 1.41 -1.68
C VAL A 84 -3.66 0.42 -2.29
N PHE A 85 -4.91 0.84 -2.40
CA PHE A 85 -6.03 0.02 -2.86
C PHE A 85 -6.30 0.23 -4.34
N GLN A 86 -7.00 -0.72 -4.96
CA GLN A 86 -7.48 -0.64 -6.34
C GLN A 86 -8.40 0.57 -6.55
N SER A 87 -9.22 0.93 -5.57
CA SER A 87 -10.24 1.99 -5.64
C SER A 87 -9.79 3.35 -5.08
N TYR A 88 -8.47 3.60 -5.01
CA TYR A 88 -7.82 4.87 -4.58
C TYR A 88 -8.09 5.28 -3.13
N GLU A 89 -9.32 5.13 -2.62
CA GLU A 89 -9.79 5.45 -1.27
C GLU A 89 -9.43 6.88 -0.81
N LEU A 90 -9.52 7.86 -1.73
CA LEU A 90 -9.37 9.28 -1.40
C LEU A 90 -10.65 9.82 -0.76
N PHE A 91 -10.49 10.73 0.21
CA PHE A 91 -11.61 11.46 0.79
C PHE A 91 -12.10 12.50 -0.20
N GLU A 92 -13.27 12.29 -0.80
CA GLU A 92 -13.84 13.12 -1.87
C GLU A 92 -14.11 14.58 -1.44
N HIS A 93 -14.33 14.83 -0.16
CA HIS A 93 -14.59 16.15 0.42
C HIS A 93 -13.32 16.92 0.84
N LEU A 94 -12.15 16.31 0.69
CA LEU A 94 -10.85 16.91 0.99
C LEU A 94 -10.06 17.15 -0.29
N SER A 95 -9.30 18.25 -0.34
CA SER A 95 -8.33 18.50 -1.41
C SER A 95 -7.19 17.47 -1.41
N VAL A 96 -6.35 17.45 -2.44
CA VAL A 96 -5.14 16.62 -2.51
C VAL A 96 -4.22 16.91 -1.33
N GLU A 97 -3.96 18.19 -1.02
CA GLU A 97 -3.17 18.58 0.15
C GLU A 97 -3.74 17.97 1.42
N GLU A 98 -5.02 18.17 1.68
CA GLU A 98 -5.68 17.70 2.90
C GLU A 98 -5.70 16.17 3.00
N ASN A 99 -5.92 15.46 1.89
CA ASN A 99 -5.84 14.00 1.83
C ASN A 99 -4.46 13.49 2.25
N ILE A 100 -3.38 14.12 1.78
CA ILE A 100 -2.00 13.72 2.08
C ILE A 100 -1.63 14.07 3.52
N LEU A 101 -1.99 15.25 3.99
CA LEU A 101 -1.59 15.75 5.31
C LEU A 101 -2.35 15.10 6.46
N LEU A 102 -3.55 14.57 6.23
CA LEU A 102 -4.47 14.10 7.28
C LEU A 102 -3.81 13.06 8.19
N GLY A 103 -3.27 11.99 7.63
CA GLY A 103 -2.63 10.91 8.37
C GLY A 103 -1.45 11.38 9.22
N PRO A 104 -0.40 11.95 8.61
CA PRO A 104 0.79 12.43 9.34
C PRO A 104 0.46 13.42 10.46
N MET A 105 -0.47 14.36 10.21
CA MET A 105 -0.84 15.36 11.22
C MET A 105 -1.70 14.77 12.34
N LYS A 106 -2.70 13.96 12.02
CA LYS A 106 -3.67 13.43 13.01
C LYS A 106 -3.10 12.27 13.82
N VAL A 107 -2.40 11.36 13.17
CA VAL A 107 -1.89 10.11 13.77
C VAL A 107 -0.49 10.30 14.33
N GLN A 108 0.45 10.83 13.53
CA GLN A 108 1.85 11.01 13.92
C GLN A 108 2.13 12.34 14.62
N LYS A 109 1.13 13.26 14.71
CA LYS A 109 1.26 14.59 15.34
C LYS A 109 2.36 15.46 14.73
N ARG A 110 2.70 15.23 13.46
CA ARG A 110 3.70 16.01 12.73
C ARG A 110 3.19 17.39 12.39
N LYS A 111 4.09 18.37 12.28
CA LYS A 111 3.75 19.76 11.95
C LYS A 111 3.34 19.87 10.47
N LYS A 112 2.34 20.72 10.20
CA LYS A 112 1.82 20.93 8.84
C LYS A 112 2.93 21.29 7.86
N ASP A 113 3.78 22.27 8.19
CA ASP A 113 4.82 22.78 7.28
C ASP A 113 5.87 21.72 6.92
N GLU A 114 6.18 20.82 7.86
CA GLU A 114 7.10 19.70 7.63
C GLU A 114 6.49 18.72 6.63
N VAL A 115 5.26 18.25 6.91
CA VAL A 115 4.58 17.28 6.04
C VAL A 115 4.28 17.87 4.66
N LEU A 116 3.92 19.16 4.60
CA LEU A 116 3.65 19.83 3.33
C LEU A 116 4.89 19.94 2.45
N LYS A 117 6.08 20.17 3.01
CA LYS A 117 7.35 20.14 2.25
C LYS A 117 7.59 18.77 1.64
N GLU A 118 7.42 17.71 2.42
CA GLU A 118 7.57 16.32 1.97
C GLU A 118 6.52 15.96 0.91
N ALA A 119 5.25 16.33 1.15
CA ALA A 119 4.16 16.11 0.20
C ALA A 119 4.43 16.76 -1.17
N LYS A 120 4.97 18.00 -1.18
CA LYS A 120 5.35 18.69 -2.43
C LYS A 120 6.45 17.96 -3.19
N ILE A 121 7.46 17.44 -2.50
CA ILE A 121 8.53 16.64 -3.12
C ILE A 121 7.95 15.39 -3.78
N TRP A 122 7.09 14.65 -3.08
CA TRP A 122 6.45 13.47 -3.64
C TRP A 122 5.50 13.79 -4.79
N LEU A 123 4.69 14.85 -4.66
CA LEU A 123 3.80 15.31 -5.73
C LEU A 123 4.57 15.74 -6.99
N GLU A 124 5.75 16.35 -6.84
CA GLU A 124 6.62 16.69 -7.95
C GLU A 124 7.16 15.42 -8.64
N LYS A 125 7.66 14.44 -7.87
CA LYS A 125 8.12 13.15 -8.39
C LYS A 125 7.06 12.40 -9.19
N VAL A 126 5.79 12.52 -8.84
CA VAL A 126 4.68 11.91 -9.58
C VAL A 126 4.02 12.84 -10.59
N GLY A 127 4.58 14.04 -10.83
CA GLY A 127 4.11 15.01 -11.83
C GLY A 127 2.81 15.72 -11.48
N LEU A 128 2.40 15.75 -10.20
CA LEU A 128 1.08 16.24 -9.77
C LEU A 128 1.14 17.42 -8.80
N LEU A 129 2.27 18.10 -8.66
CA LEU A 129 2.39 19.27 -7.77
C LEU A 129 1.37 20.36 -8.11
N HIS A 130 1.09 20.57 -9.40
CA HIS A 130 0.11 21.56 -9.89
C HIS A 130 -1.34 21.23 -9.49
N LYS A 131 -1.61 20.01 -9.00
CA LYS A 131 -2.93 19.52 -8.55
C LYS A 131 -3.10 19.55 -7.03
N ILE A 132 -2.17 20.12 -6.27
CA ILE A 132 -2.15 20.07 -4.81
C ILE A 132 -3.44 20.61 -4.16
N HIS A 133 -4.11 21.57 -4.78
CA HIS A 133 -5.38 22.16 -4.30
C HIS A 133 -6.63 21.60 -4.99
N ALA A 134 -6.48 20.68 -5.95
CA ALA A 134 -7.62 20.03 -6.63
C ALA A 134 -8.33 19.04 -5.68
N TYR A 135 -9.61 18.78 -5.99
CA TYR A 135 -10.38 17.75 -5.31
C TYR A 135 -10.37 16.44 -6.12
N PRO A 136 -10.61 15.26 -5.49
CA PRO A 136 -10.60 13.98 -6.20
C PRO A 136 -11.49 13.95 -7.45
N ARG A 137 -12.67 14.57 -7.42
CA ARG A 137 -13.58 14.67 -8.58
C ARG A 137 -12.99 15.38 -9.81
N GLU A 138 -11.91 16.16 -9.64
CA GLU A 138 -11.22 16.91 -10.69
C GLU A 138 -10.01 16.15 -11.28
N LEU A 139 -9.83 14.88 -10.88
CA LEU A 139 -8.68 14.06 -11.19
C LEU A 139 -9.06 12.84 -12.02
N SER A 140 -8.19 12.46 -12.96
CA SER A 140 -8.31 11.17 -13.64
C SER A 140 -8.02 10.00 -12.68
N GLY A 141 -8.41 8.77 -13.05
CA GLY A 141 -8.14 7.57 -12.26
C GLY A 141 -6.65 7.40 -11.91
N GLY A 142 -5.77 7.56 -12.90
CA GLY A 142 -4.32 7.46 -12.65
C GLY A 142 -3.75 8.60 -11.80
N GLN A 143 -4.32 9.80 -11.88
CA GLN A 143 -3.96 10.89 -10.99
C GLN A 143 -4.38 10.57 -9.55
N LYS A 144 -5.60 10.07 -9.34
CA LYS A 144 -6.09 9.61 -8.03
C LYS A 144 -5.17 8.53 -7.46
N GLN A 145 -4.76 7.56 -8.29
CA GLN A 145 -3.89 6.47 -7.86
C GLN A 145 -2.51 6.96 -7.42
N ARG A 146 -1.89 7.85 -8.21
CA ARG A 146 -0.59 8.43 -7.84
C ARG A 146 -0.68 9.26 -6.56
N ILE A 147 -1.79 9.98 -6.33
CA ILE A 147 -2.01 10.70 -5.08
C ILE A 147 -2.23 9.74 -3.90
N ALA A 148 -2.94 8.63 -4.09
CA ALA A 148 -3.08 7.60 -3.06
C ALA A 148 -1.73 6.98 -2.65
N ILE A 149 -0.82 6.79 -3.62
CA ILE A 149 0.57 6.38 -3.36
C ILE A 149 1.29 7.46 -2.53
N VAL A 150 1.25 8.73 -2.94
CA VAL A 150 1.89 9.84 -2.21
C VAL A 150 1.34 9.97 -0.80
N ARG A 151 0.01 9.86 -0.61
CA ARG A 151 -0.63 9.87 0.70
C ARG A 151 -0.06 8.78 1.62
N SER A 152 0.13 7.59 1.10
CA SER A 152 0.70 6.48 1.86
C SER A 152 2.18 6.70 2.19
N LEU A 153 2.96 7.20 1.22
CA LEU A 153 4.39 7.50 1.40
C LEU A 153 4.66 8.57 2.46
N CYS A 154 3.80 9.59 2.57
CA CYS A 154 3.94 10.65 3.57
C CYS A 154 3.74 10.18 5.03
N MET A 155 3.28 8.93 5.23
CA MET A 155 3.30 8.26 6.53
C MET A 155 4.67 7.68 6.88
N ASN A 156 5.66 7.71 5.97
CA ASN A 156 7.00 7.13 6.11
C ASN A 156 6.96 5.63 6.46
N PRO A 157 6.25 4.79 5.69
CA PRO A 157 6.11 3.38 5.98
C PRO A 157 7.41 2.60 5.72
N GLU A 158 7.62 1.53 6.46
CA GLU A 158 8.73 0.58 6.25
C GLU A 158 8.41 -0.45 5.16
N LEU A 159 7.11 -0.73 4.95
CA LEU A 159 6.58 -1.66 3.95
C LEU A 159 5.39 -1.03 3.23
N MET A 160 5.38 -1.09 1.91
CA MET A 160 4.24 -0.69 1.08
C MET A 160 3.53 -1.91 0.50
N LEU A 161 2.22 -1.98 0.67
CA LEU A 161 1.34 -2.98 0.09
C LEU A 161 0.56 -2.36 -1.07
N PHE A 162 0.57 -3.01 -2.24
CA PHE A 162 -0.16 -2.56 -3.43
C PHE A 162 -1.16 -3.63 -3.86
N ASP A 163 -2.46 -3.32 -3.80
CA ASP A 163 -3.55 -4.25 -4.13
C ASP A 163 -4.16 -3.89 -5.48
N GLU A 164 -3.66 -4.52 -6.56
CA GLU A 164 -4.16 -4.40 -7.94
C GLU A 164 -4.34 -2.94 -8.40
N VAL A 165 -3.40 -2.07 -8.09
CA VAL A 165 -3.49 -0.61 -8.24
C VAL A 165 -3.64 -0.12 -9.69
N THR A 166 -3.50 -0.99 -10.68
CA THR A 166 -3.65 -0.68 -12.11
C THR A 166 -4.92 -1.26 -12.73
N ALA A 167 -5.65 -2.14 -12.01
CA ALA A 167 -6.74 -2.92 -12.59
C ALA A 167 -7.96 -2.10 -13.07
N ALA A 168 -8.13 -0.89 -12.54
CA ALA A 168 -9.24 0.02 -12.88
C ALA A 168 -8.81 1.17 -13.82
N LEU A 169 -7.62 1.07 -14.44
CA LEU A 169 -7.02 2.14 -15.25
C LEU A 169 -6.95 1.76 -16.72
N ASP A 170 -7.03 2.78 -17.58
CA ASP A 170 -6.79 2.64 -19.02
C ASP A 170 -5.32 2.27 -19.27
N PRO A 171 -5.00 1.47 -20.32
CA PRO A 171 -3.64 0.99 -20.58
C PRO A 171 -2.56 2.08 -20.71
N GLU A 172 -2.94 3.26 -21.23
CA GLU A 172 -2.03 4.40 -21.33
C GLU A 172 -1.64 4.95 -19.96
N ILE A 173 -2.61 4.95 -19.02
CA ILE A 173 -2.44 5.48 -17.66
C ILE A 173 -1.74 4.46 -16.75
N VAL A 174 -1.93 3.17 -17.00
CA VAL A 174 -1.24 2.08 -16.26
C VAL A 174 0.27 2.32 -16.24
N ARG A 175 0.86 2.72 -17.38
CA ARG A 175 2.31 2.94 -17.50
C ARG A 175 2.82 4.01 -16.52
N GLU A 176 2.08 5.11 -16.36
CA GLU A 176 2.45 6.20 -15.43
C GLU A 176 2.50 5.75 -13.97
N VAL A 177 1.54 4.90 -13.55
CA VAL A 177 1.49 4.37 -12.19
C VAL A 177 2.62 3.35 -11.96
N LEU A 178 2.85 2.46 -12.94
CA LEU A 178 3.93 1.47 -12.85
C LEU A 178 5.32 2.13 -12.82
N GLU A 179 5.52 3.25 -13.54
CA GLU A 179 6.77 4.00 -13.49
C GLU A 179 7.03 4.58 -12.10
N VAL A 180 6.01 5.11 -11.43
CA VAL A 180 6.14 5.54 -10.02
C VAL A 180 6.58 4.37 -9.15
N MET A 181 5.96 3.20 -9.27
CA MET A 181 6.32 2.02 -8.47
C MET A 181 7.74 1.52 -8.77
N LEU A 182 8.18 1.53 -10.04
CA LEU A 182 9.55 1.20 -10.43
C LEU A 182 10.57 2.17 -9.82
N ASN A 183 10.26 3.46 -9.76
CA ASN A 183 11.14 4.45 -9.14
C ASN A 183 11.24 4.23 -7.61
N LEU A 184 10.15 3.89 -6.95
CA LEU A 184 10.16 3.52 -5.52
C LEU A 184 11.01 2.26 -5.27
N ALA A 185 10.93 1.25 -6.15
CA ALA A 185 11.77 0.05 -6.08
C ALA A 185 13.27 0.41 -6.18
N LYS A 186 13.64 1.26 -7.15
CA LYS A 186 15.01 1.75 -7.33
C LYS A 186 15.53 2.57 -6.15
N GLU A 187 14.64 3.31 -5.47
CA GLU A 187 14.95 4.07 -4.25
C GLU A 187 15.07 3.15 -3.01
N GLY A 188 14.81 1.86 -3.15
CA GLY A 188 14.96 0.86 -2.08
C GLY A 188 13.74 0.79 -1.14
N MET A 189 12.55 1.16 -1.60
CA MET A 189 11.32 0.92 -0.86
C MET A 189 11.03 -0.59 -0.79
N THR A 190 10.72 -1.09 0.40
CA THR A 190 10.24 -2.48 0.56
C THR A 190 8.79 -2.57 0.12
N MET A 191 8.48 -3.48 -0.80
CA MET A 191 7.14 -3.55 -1.38
C MET A 191 6.64 -4.99 -1.52
N LEU A 192 5.34 -5.18 -1.24
CA LEU A 192 4.59 -6.39 -1.58
C LEU A 192 3.45 -5.99 -2.52
N ILE A 193 3.46 -6.52 -3.73
CA ILE A 193 2.63 -6.03 -4.83
C ILE A 193 1.77 -7.17 -5.36
N VAL A 194 0.47 -6.97 -5.39
CA VAL A 194 -0.48 -7.81 -6.13
C VAL A 194 -0.79 -7.12 -7.44
N THR A 195 -0.53 -7.78 -8.56
CA THR A 195 -0.77 -7.24 -9.90
C THR A 195 -1.00 -8.35 -10.92
N HIS A 196 -1.58 -7.99 -12.06
CA HIS A 196 -1.66 -8.80 -13.26
C HIS A 196 -0.64 -8.37 -14.34
N GLU A 197 0.14 -7.33 -14.07
CA GLU A 197 1.11 -6.75 -15.00
C GLU A 197 2.42 -7.58 -15.07
N MET A 198 2.45 -8.59 -15.95
CA MET A 198 3.60 -9.49 -16.10
C MET A 198 4.89 -8.74 -16.52
N GLY A 199 4.75 -7.66 -17.30
CA GLY A 199 5.89 -6.84 -17.71
C GLY A 199 6.55 -6.14 -16.53
N PHE A 200 5.75 -5.61 -15.61
CA PHE A 200 6.22 -5.00 -14.37
C PHE A 200 6.88 -6.04 -13.45
N ALA A 201 6.24 -7.20 -13.26
CA ALA A 201 6.77 -8.26 -12.40
C ALA A 201 8.16 -8.80 -12.84
N LYS A 202 8.53 -8.61 -14.10
CA LYS A 202 9.87 -8.98 -14.62
C LYS A 202 10.90 -7.86 -14.51
N ALA A 203 10.44 -6.63 -14.26
CA ALA A 203 11.29 -5.43 -14.23
C ALA A 203 11.76 -5.04 -12.81
N VAL A 204 11.17 -5.66 -11.78
CA VAL A 204 11.45 -5.40 -10.35
C VAL A 204 12.19 -6.54 -9.67
#